data_a64d0d8c3c3d8655fa92bf4108ff543f
#
_entry.id   a64d0d8c3c3d8655fa92bf4108ff543f
#
_cell.length_a   1.000
_cell.length_b   1.000
_cell.length_c   1.000
_cell.angle_alpha   90.00
_cell.angle_beta   90.00
_cell.angle_gamma   90.00
#
_symmetry.space_group_name_H-M   'P 1'
#
loop_
_entity.id
_entity.type
_entity.pdbx_description
1 polymer ?
#
loop_
_entity_poly.entity_id
_entity_poly.type
_entity_poly.pdbx_seq_one_letter_code
_entity_poly.pdbx_strand_id
1 'polypeptide(L)'
;MPKPPLPPDAVEMLKRPNYATITTVRPDGQPVSVATWYMYEGNRILVNMDAARRRLAYLRHDPRVSLTALDPDNWITHLSVQGRVTELVDDTDLADIDRIAVHYTGKPYAVRDRPRVSAWIEIETWHGWGALKQD
;
A
#
# COMPACT_ATOMS: atom_id res chain seq x y z
N MET A 1 9.03 4.23 -17.16
CA MET A 1 7.84 3.64 -16.54
C MET A 1 6.66 4.57 -16.72
N PRO A 2 5.47 4.03 -16.98
CA PRO A 2 4.28 4.87 -17.15
C PRO A 2 3.97 5.70 -15.92
N LYS A 3 3.32 6.83 -16.18
CA LYS A 3 2.81 7.73 -15.13
C LYS A 3 1.29 7.62 -15.04
N PRO A 4 0.68 8.00 -13.91
CA PRO A 4 -0.77 8.07 -13.83
C PRO A 4 -1.35 9.00 -14.91
N PRO A 5 -2.63 8.80 -15.29
CA PRO A 5 -3.60 7.89 -14.65
C PRO A 5 -3.37 6.43 -15.03
N LEU A 6 -3.72 5.52 -14.11
CA LEU A 6 -3.69 4.10 -14.40
C LEU A 6 -4.85 3.72 -15.32
N PRO A 7 -4.65 2.75 -16.25
CA PRO A 7 -5.76 2.29 -17.07
C PRO A 7 -6.82 1.56 -16.23
N PRO A 8 -8.06 1.44 -16.75
CA PRO A 8 -9.17 0.86 -15.98
C PRO A 8 -8.91 -0.54 -15.44
N ASP A 9 -8.23 -1.41 -16.17
CA ASP A 9 -7.92 -2.77 -15.71
C ASP A 9 -6.94 -2.76 -14.53
N ALA A 10 -5.98 -1.87 -14.53
CA ALA A 10 -5.03 -1.71 -13.42
C ALA A 10 -5.74 -1.17 -12.18
N VAL A 11 -6.64 -0.20 -12.35
CA VAL A 11 -7.45 0.34 -11.25
C VAL A 11 -8.33 -0.76 -10.65
N GLU A 12 -8.99 -1.55 -11.49
CA GLU A 12 -9.85 -2.62 -11.04
C GLU A 12 -9.06 -3.66 -10.25
N MET A 13 -7.86 -4.03 -10.72
CA MET A 13 -6.99 -4.95 -10.00
C MET A 13 -6.59 -4.38 -8.65
N LEU A 14 -6.17 -3.10 -8.59
CA LEU A 14 -5.76 -2.48 -7.33
C LEU A 14 -6.89 -2.39 -6.29
N LYS A 15 -8.13 -2.31 -6.72
CA LYS A 15 -9.27 -2.23 -5.80
C LYS A 15 -9.58 -3.53 -5.08
N ARG A 16 -9.00 -4.66 -5.51
CA ARG A 16 -9.22 -5.96 -4.90
C ARG A 16 -8.31 -6.16 -3.68
N PRO A 17 -8.67 -7.06 -2.74
CA PRO A 17 -7.82 -7.40 -1.61
C PRO A 17 -6.68 -8.33 -2.02
N ASN A 18 -5.71 -7.79 -2.73
CA ASN A 18 -4.59 -8.55 -3.24
C ASN A 18 -3.52 -8.76 -2.17
N TYR A 19 -2.72 -9.82 -2.31
CA TYR A 19 -1.47 -9.94 -1.57
C TYR A 19 -0.57 -8.79 -2.02
N ALA A 20 0.11 -8.17 -1.08
CA ALA A 20 0.98 -7.04 -1.42
C ALA A 20 2.23 -7.01 -0.56
N THR A 21 3.28 -6.42 -1.12
CA THR A 21 4.49 -6.07 -0.38
C THR A 21 4.73 -4.58 -0.51
N ILE A 22 5.24 -3.98 0.56
CA ILE A 22 5.65 -2.58 0.55
C ILE A 22 7.13 -2.49 0.87
N THR A 23 7.84 -1.64 0.15
CA THR A 23 9.26 -1.37 0.35
C THR A 23 9.45 0.06 0.80
N THR A 24 10.15 0.24 1.92
CA THR A 24 10.54 1.54 2.48
C THR A 24 12.05 1.62 2.55
N VAL A 25 12.59 2.80 2.83
CA VAL A 25 14.03 3.04 2.82
C VAL A 25 14.50 3.43 4.22
N ARG A 26 15.44 2.65 4.77
CA ARG A 26 16.07 2.98 6.06
C ARG A 26 16.95 4.22 5.93
N PRO A 27 17.27 4.89 7.05
CA PRO A 27 18.18 6.06 7.01
C PRO A 27 19.56 5.78 6.38
N ASP A 28 20.03 4.51 6.44
CA ASP A 28 21.29 4.12 5.80
C ASP A 28 21.15 3.80 4.30
N GLY A 29 19.94 3.98 3.74
CA GLY A 29 19.67 3.71 2.33
C GLY A 29 19.25 2.29 2.01
N GLN A 30 19.22 1.39 2.99
CA GLN A 30 18.83 0.00 2.76
C GLN A 30 17.32 -0.08 2.50
N PRO A 31 16.88 -0.64 1.36
CA PRO A 31 15.46 -0.92 1.16
C PRO A 31 15.01 -2.11 2.02
N VAL A 32 13.81 -2.01 2.56
CA VAL A 32 13.23 -3.04 3.42
C VAL A 32 11.82 -3.35 2.91
N SER A 33 11.56 -4.62 2.58
CA SER A 33 10.26 -5.07 2.09
C SER A 33 9.55 -5.94 3.11
N VAL A 34 8.25 -5.70 3.27
CA VAL A 34 7.37 -6.51 4.13
C VAL A 34 6.04 -6.72 3.44
N ALA A 35 5.34 -7.80 3.82
CA ALA A 35 3.96 -8.00 3.40
C ALA A 35 3.06 -6.96 4.06
N THR A 36 2.01 -6.55 3.36
CA THR A 36 1.09 -5.52 3.87
C THR A 36 -0.30 -5.70 3.28
N TRP A 37 -1.30 -5.22 4.01
CA TRP A 37 -2.61 -4.92 3.47
C TRP A 37 -2.59 -3.49 2.92
N TYR A 38 -3.49 -3.21 1.98
CA TYR A 38 -3.65 -1.86 1.45
C TYR A 38 -5.08 -1.67 0.93
N MET A 39 -5.44 -0.43 0.67
CA MET A 39 -6.64 -0.08 -0.12
C MET A 39 -6.27 0.95 -1.17
N TYR A 40 -6.97 0.92 -2.29
CA TYR A 40 -6.85 1.94 -3.32
C TYR A 40 -8.11 2.81 -3.29
N GLU A 41 -7.91 4.11 -3.09
CA GLU A 41 -9.02 5.05 -2.90
C GLU A 41 -8.59 6.45 -3.33
N GLY A 42 -9.39 7.10 -4.17
CA GLY A 42 -9.11 8.46 -4.61
C GLY A 42 -7.78 8.62 -5.35
N ASN A 43 -7.43 7.64 -6.17
CA ASN A 43 -6.17 7.58 -6.93
C ASN A 43 -4.92 7.49 -6.04
N ARG A 44 -5.09 7.14 -4.79
CA ARG A 44 -3.99 6.94 -3.83
C ARG A 44 -4.07 5.56 -3.21
N ILE A 45 -2.97 5.13 -2.63
CA ILE A 45 -2.91 3.88 -1.86
C ILE A 45 -2.86 4.23 -0.39
N LEU A 46 -3.72 3.58 0.38
CA LEU A 46 -3.76 3.69 1.83
C LEU A 46 -3.12 2.45 2.43
N VAL A 47 -2.12 2.65 3.28
CA VAL A 47 -1.59 1.61 4.16
C VAL A 47 -1.70 2.09 5.60
N ASN A 48 -1.72 1.15 6.53
CA ASN A 48 -1.90 1.47 7.94
C ASN A 48 -0.93 0.64 8.76
N MET A 49 -0.39 1.21 9.82
CA MET A 49 0.61 0.54 10.63
C MET A 49 0.51 0.94 12.10
N ASP A 50 0.94 0.04 12.97
CA ASP A 50 1.13 0.33 14.38
C ASP A 50 2.07 1.53 14.52
N ALA A 51 1.74 2.48 15.40
CA ALA A 51 2.53 3.69 15.59
C ALA A 51 3.96 3.42 16.06
N ALA A 52 4.23 2.23 16.61
CA ALA A 52 5.57 1.82 17.05
C ALA A 52 6.38 1.10 15.94
N ARG A 53 5.83 0.90 14.76
CA ARG A 53 6.57 0.24 13.66
C ARG A 53 7.74 1.08 13.19
N ARG A 54 8.89 0.42 12.98
CA ARG A 54 10.09 1.08 12.43
C ARG A 54 9.84 1.68 11.06
N ARG A 55 8.98 1.04 10.27
CA ARG A 55 8.59 1.51 8.94
C ARG A 55 8.04 2.95 8.99
N LEU A 56 7.30 3.29 10.03
CA LEU A 56 6.77 4.65 10.20
C LEU A 56 7.91 5.67 10.33
N ALA A 57 8.93 5.36 11.12
CA ALA A 57 10.11 6.21 11.25
C ALA A 57 10.86 6.33 9.92
N TYR A 58 10.96 5.24 9.16
CA TYR A 58 11.60 5.27 7.83
C TYR A 58 10.83 6.21 6.90
N LEU A 59 9.51 6.13 6.89
CA LEU A 59 8.67 6.99 6.05
C LEU A 59 8.77 8.46 6.42
N ARG A 60 8.94 8.78 7.69
CA ARG A 60 9.16 10.17 8.14
C ARG A 60 10.51 10.71 7.69
N HIS A 61 11.52 9.85 7.60
CA HIS A 61 12.86 10.21 7.15
C HIS A 61 12.94 10.27 5.62
N ASP A 62 12.39 9.27 4.94
CA ASP A 62 12.36 9.17 3.47
C ASP A 62 10.98 8.72 3.04
N PRO A 63 10.20 9.58 2.40
CA PRO A 63 8.81 9.25 2.03
C PRO A 63 8.70 8.34 0.81
N ARG A 64 9.79 8.03 0.12
CA ARG A 64 9.74 7.17 -1.07
C ARG A 64 9.31 5.76 -0.69
N VAL A 65 8.49 5.17 -1.52
CA VAL A 65 7.91 3.86 -1.28
C VAL A 65 7.62 3.17 -2.61
N SER A 66 7.74 1.84 -2.62
CA SER A 66 7.16 1.03 -3.69
C SER A 66 6.23 -0.01 -3.10
N LEU A 67 5.20 -0.37 -3.85
CA LEU A 67 4.25 -1.39 -3.45
C LEU A 67 3.94 -2.26 -4.64
N THR A 68 4.01 -3.58 -4.44
CA THR A 68 3.64 -4.55 -5.45
C THR A 68 2.41 -5.31 -4.97
N ALA A 69 1.34 -5.24 -5.77
CA ALA A 69 0.11 -5.99 -5.56
C ALA A 69 0.10 -7.21 -6.49
N LEU A 70 -0.14 -8.38 -5.91
CA LEU A 70 -0.09 -9.66 -6.61
C LEU A 70 -1.49 -10.26 -6.66
N ASP A 71 -1.91 -10.69 -7.85
CA ASP A 71 -3.18 -11.39 -7.98
C ASP A 71 -3.12 -12.69 -7.15
N PRO A 72 -4.05 -12.88 -6.19
CA PRO A 72 -4.01 -14.07 -5.33
C PRO A 72 -4.17 -15.40 -6.07
N ASP A 73 -4.84 -15.39 -7.22
CA ASP A 73 -5.07 -16.59 -8.02
C ASP A 73 -3.95 -16.86 -9.02
N ASN A 74 -3.23 -15.81 -9.44
CA ASN A 74 -2.14 -15.92 -10.40
C ASN A 74 -1.16 -14.77 -10.19
N TRP A 75 -0.16 -14.98 -9.35
CA TRP A 75 0.79 -13.94 -8.95
C TRP A 75 1.63 -13.37 -10.10
N ILE A 76 1.70 -14.05 -11.25
CA ILE A 76 2.37 -13.52 -12.45
C ILE A 76 1.68 -12.23 -12.89
N THR A 77 0.35 -12.16 -12.73
CA THR A 77 -0.37 -10.90 -12.88
C THR A 77 -0.16 -10.07 -11.63
N HIS A 78 0.57 -8.97 -11.77
CA HIS A 78 0.86 -8.09 -10.66
C HIS A 78 1.01 -6.65 -11.14
N LEU A 79 0.90 -5.74 -10.20
CA LEU A 79 1.10 -4.31 -10.43
C LEU A 79 2.08 -3.79 -9.41
N SER A 80 3.15 -3.15 -9.89
CA SER A 80 4.13 -2.49 -9.05
C SER A 80 3.98 -0.98 -9.21
N VAL A 81 3.84 -0.27 -8.09
CA VAL A 81 3.77 1.18 -8.10
C VAL A 81 4.93 1.77 -7.32
N GLN A 82 5.42 2.90 -7.77
CA GLN A 82 6.43 3.68 -7.09
C GLN A 82 5.84 5.05 -6.81
N GLY A 83 6.06 5.55 -5.62
CA GLY A 83 5.52 6.84 -5.24
C GLY A 83 6.11 7.31 -3.93
N ARG A 84 5.36 8.14 -3.24
CA ARG A 84 5.76 8.66 -1.95
C ARG A 84 4.58 8.85 -1.03
N VAL A 85 4.84 8.72 0.25
CA VAL A 85 3.86 9.07 1.28
C VAL A 85 3.77 10.59 1.33
N THR A 86 2.57 11.11 1.10
CA THR A 86 2.31 12.55 1.12
C THR A 86 1.54 12.97 2.36
N GLU A 87 0.97 12.02 3.11
CA GLU A 87 0.16 12.32 4.28
C GLU A 87 0.26 11.19 5.29
N LEU A 88 0.57 11.53 6.53
CA LEU A 88 0.54 10.62 7.67
C LEU A 88 -0.49 11.15 8.65
N VAL A 89 -1.48 10.35 8.98
CA VAL A 89 -2.62 10.76 9.82
C VAL A 89 -2.83 9.72 10.91
N ASP A 90 -3.00 10.17 12.14
CA ASP A 90 -3.40 9.27 13.22
C ASP A 90 -4.73 8.63 12.88
N ASP A 91 -4.81 7.31 13.01
CA ASP A 91 -6.02 6.55 12.70
C ASP A 91 -6.98 6.62 13.88
N THR A 92 -7.74 7.72 13.95
CA THR A 92 -8.68 7.98 15.01
C THR A 92 -9.77 6.91 15.06
N ASP A 93 -9.99 6.34 16.23
CA ASP A 93 -10.97 5.28 16.48
C ASP A 93 -10.72 4.02 15.66
N LEU A 94 -9.50 3.86 15.11
CA LEU A 94 -9.12 2.72 14.28
C LEU A 94 -10.00 2.58 13.02
N ALA A 95 -10.56 3.69 12.54
CA ALA A 95 -11.50 3.69 11.43
C ALA A 95 -10.89 3.16 10.13
N ASP A 96 -9.65 3.55 9.82
CA ASP A 96 -9.00 3.14 8.57
C ASP A 96 -8.55 1.69 8.62
N ILE A 97 -7.94 1.24 9.74
CA ILE A 97 -7.53 -0.16 9.83
C ILE A 97 -8.74 -1.09 9.82
N ASP A 98 -9.86 -0.66 10.38
CA ASP A 98 -11.09 -1.45 10.33
C ASP A 98 -11.60 -1.59 8.90
N ARG A 99 -11.60 -0.52 8.10
CA ARG A 99 -11.99 -0.59 6.68
C ARG A 99 -11.09 -1.55 5.90
N ILE A 100 -9.79 -1.49 6.13
CA ILE A 100 -8.82 -2.36 5.49
C ILE A 100 -9.05 -3.82 5.92
N ALA A 101 -9.22 -4.06 7.21
CA ALA A 101 -9.45 -5.40 7.75
C ALA A 101 -10.73 -6.03 7.19
N VAL A 102 -11.81 -5.26 7.13
CA VAL A 102 -13.08 -5.72 6.54
C VAL A 102 -12.90 -6.08 5.06
N HIS A 103 -12.13 -5.28 4.33
CA HIS A 103 -11.82 -5.52 2.92
C HIS A 103 -11.11 -6.86 2.71
N TYR A 104 -10.17 -7.23 3.60
CA TYR A 104 -9.39 -8.46 3.50
C TYR A 104 -10.03 -9.66 4.17
N THR A 105 -10.73 -9.47 5.29
CA THR A 105 -11.19 -10.59 6.14
C THR A 105 -12.70 -10.63 6.37
N GLY A 106 -13.41 -9.57 6.05
CA GLY A 106 -14.83 -9.42 6.34
C GLY A 106 -15.12 -8.98 7.77
N LYS A 107 -14.11 -8.75 8.61
CA LYS A 107 -14.28 -8.40 10.02
C LYS A 107 -13.38 -7.21 10.40
N PRO A 108 -13.79 -6.39 11.40
CA PRO A 108 -12.91 -5.35 11.92
C PRO A 108 -11.61 -5.91 12.47
N TYR A 109 -10.61 -5.03 12.59
CA TYR A 109 -9.29 -5.42 13.10
C TYR A 109 -9.39 -5.85 14.57
N ALA A 110 -8.77 -6.98 14.90
CA ALA A 110 -8.92 -7.61 16.20
C ALA A 110 -8.20 -6.87 17.34
N VAL A 111 -7.03 -6.28 17.05
CA VAL A 111 -6.22 -5.59 18.07
C VAL A 111 -6.73 -4.16 18.24
N ARG A 112 -7.23 -3.84 19.45
CA ARG A 112 -7.91 -2.57 19.69
C ARG A 112 -7.16 -1.61 20.64
N ASP A 113 -6.06 -2.06 21.22
CA ASP A 113 -5.38 -1.34 22.32
C ASP A 113 -4.10 -0.64 21.90
N ARG A 114 -3.85 -0.51 20.61
CA ARG A 114 -2.62 0.13 20.10
C ARG A 114 -2.95 1.27 19.15
N PRO A 115 -2.24 2.41 19.27
CA PRO A 115 -2.42 3.49 18.30
C PRO A 115 -1.86 3.08 16.94
N ARG A 116 -2.53 3.54 15.89
CA ARG A 116 -2.14 3.25 14.51
C ARG A 116 -2.09 4.54 13.69
N VAL A 117 -1.32 4.48 12.60
CA VAL A 117 -1.16 5.61 11.69
C VAL A 117 -1.51 5.17 10.28
N SER A 118 -2.28 6.00 9.60
CA SER A 118 -2.61 5.85 8.19
C SER A 118 -1.59 6.61 7.34
N ALA A 119 -1.08 5.96 6.31
CA ALA A 119 -0.16 6.57 5.34
C ALA A 119 -0.81 6.57 3.96
N TRP A 120 -0.91 7.73 3.35
CA TRP A 120 -1.44 7.90 2.01
C TRP A 120 -0.29 8.04 1.02
N ILE A 121 -0.31 7.19 0.00
CA ILE A 121 0.74 7.12 -1.02
C ILE A 121 0.20 7.66 -2.33
N GLU A 122 0.89 8.66 -2.88
CA GLU A 122 0.64 9.11 -4.25
C GLU A 122 1.51 8.34 -5.20
N ILE A 123 0.91 7.86 -6.29
CA ILE A 123 1.59 7.05 -7.31
C ILE A 123 2.28 7.99 -8.30
N GLU A 124 3.59 7.82 -8.49
CA GLU A 124 4.36 8.60 -9.46
C GLU A 124 4.59 7.83 -10.75
N THR A 125 4.88 6.54 -10.63
CA THR A 125 5.05 5.64 -11.77
C THR A 125 4.48 4.26 -11.42
N TRP A 126 4.22 3.45 -12.44
CA TRP A 126 3.70 2.11 -12.25
C TRP A 126 4.16 1.16 -13.35
N HIS A 127 4.04 -0.14 -13.08
CA HIS A 127 4.39 -1.19 -14.02
C HIS A 127 3.45 -2.38 -13.82
N GLY A 128 2.86 -2.85 -14.89
CA GLY A 128 1.98 -4.02 -14.89
C GLY A 128 2.60 -5.20 -15.62
N TRP A 129 2.33 -6.42 -15.16
CA TRP A 129 2.80 -7.63 -15.77
C TRP A 129 1.68 -8.70 -15.81
N GLY A 130 1.91 -9.78 -16.55
CA GLY A 130 0.88 -10.78 -16.77
C GLY A 130 -0.29 -10.20 -17.57
N ALA A 131 -1.51 -10.33 -17.07
CA ALA A 131 -2.70 -9.77 -17.71
C ALA A 131 -2.69 -8.24 -17.80
N LEU A 132 -1.83 -7.59 -17.01
CA LEU A 132 -1.71 -6.12 -16.96
C LEU A 132 -0.49 -5.60 -17.71
N LYS A 133 0.21 -6.45 -18.46
CA LYS A 133 1.40 -6.05 -19.19
C LYS A 133 1.09 -4.96 -20.21
N GLN A 134 1.87 -3.89 -20.17
CA GLN A 134 1.80 -2.79 -21.14
C GLN A 134 2.86 -3.00 -22.21
N ASP A 135 2.48 -2.93 -23.45
CA ASP A 135 3.38 -3.04 -24.61
C ASP A 135 3.95 -1.69 -25.00
#